data_f92717b974e746f1201d669d394fb23b
#
_entry.id   f92717b974e746f1201d669d394fb23b
#
_cell.length_a   1.000
_cell.length_b   1.000
_cell.length_c   1.000
_cell.angle_alpha   90.00
_cell.angle_beta   90.00
_cell.angle_gamma   90.00
#
_symmetry.space_group_name_H-M   'P 1'
#
loop_
_entity.id
_entity.type
_entity.pdbx_description
1 polymer ?
#
loop_
_entity_poly.entity_id
_entity_poly.type
_entity_poly.pdbx_seq_one_letter_code
_entity_poly.pdbx_strand_id
1 'polypeptide(L)'
;MQLLLAIFSSNCAECQEKHVYLQQNFIEVMKNYNLGFVSDEEIYNHVKSTVLQYRRSINLKEFNKNIIDPIKLTFDSKIYGQTMAQTVESECIRQIDKTNNNRIGYFHQYLFKLAGNGWEVPANGDKGGFDVLNDELHIYVEMKNKHNTMNSAASQKTYMKMQDKILIDDKATCMLVEVIAKRSQKRKWNVTVDGRQFSHDRILRVSLDKFYEIVFGEKDAFFKLCKALPDILDDVIAEDESAKLKNTVYDELDKTDFYKSLYMLAFKKYEGFDKF
;
A
#
# COMPACT_ATOMS: atom_id res chain seq x y z
N MET A 1 -12.59 -29.45 7.96
CA MET A 1 -12.41 -29.50 9.41
C MET A 1 -12.72 -30.87 10.03
N GLN A 2 -13.65 -31.67 9.49
CA GLN A 2 -13.93 -33.05 9.99
C GLN A 2 -12.93 -34.12 9.50
N LEU A 3 -12.20 -33.91 8.39
CA LEU A 3 -11.19 -34.89 7.92
C LEU A 3 -9.86 -34.80 8.67
N LEU A 4 -9.55 -33.67 9.30
CA LEU A 4 -8.32 -33.48 10.09
C LEU A 4 -8.42 -34.14 11.49
N LEU A 5 -9.61 -34.28 12.03
CA LEU A 5 -9.84 -34.88 13.34
C LEU A 5 -9.79 -36.45 13.32
N ALA A 6 -9.92 -37.08 12.16
CA ALA A 6 -9.86 -38.54 12.02
C ALA A 6 -8.42 -39.11 12.01
N ILE A 7 -7.41 -38.28 11.83
CA ILE A 7 -5.98 -38.69 11.81
C ILE A 7 -5.38 -38.74 13.22
N PHE A 8 -6.06 -38.18 14.23
CA PHE A 8 -5.54 -38.04 15.59
C PHE A 8 -5.88 -39.19 16.55
N SER A 9 -6.45 -40.29 16.08
CA SER A 9 -6.84 -41.44 16.97
C SER A 9 -5.95 -42.68 16.86
N SER A 10 -4.83 -42.64 16.13
CA SER A 10 -3.89 -43.77 16.11
C SER A 10 -2.74 -43.53 17.08
N ASN A 11 -2.70 -44.30 18.17
CA ASN A 11 -1.60 -44.43 19.14
C ASN A 11 -0.35 -45.12 18.53
N CYS A 12 0.08 -44.72 17.36
CA CYS A 12 1.29 -45.22 16.72
C CYS A 12 2.48 -44.31 17.07
N ALA A 13 3.55 -44.86 17.62
CA ALA A 13 4.76 -44.13 17.99
C ALA A 13 5.31 -43.33 16.82
N GLU A 14 5.21 -43.81 15.59
CA GLU A 14 5.62 -43.16 14.35
C GLU A 14 4.77 -41.92 14.01
N CYS A 15 3.49 -41.90 14.37
CA CYS A 15 2.61 -40.74 14.24
C CYS A 15 2.92 -39.67 15.30
N GLN A 16 3.30 -40.10 16.51
CA GLN A 16 3.73 -39.17 17.57
C GLN A 16 5.08 -38.56 17.28
N GLU A 17 6.05 -39.33 16.76
CA GLU A 17 7.35 -38.80 16.32
C GLU A 17 7.20 -37.83 15.14
N LYS A 18 6.36 -38.15 14.14
CA LYS A 18 6.05 -37.22 13.04
C LYS A 18 5.32 -35.96 13.53
N HIS A 19 4.43 -36.09 14.52
CA HIS A 19 3.75 -34.92 15.07
C HIS A 19 4.68 -34.04 15.88
N VAL A 20 5.58 -34.61 16.68
CA VAL A 20 6.62 -33.91 17.42
C VAL A 20 7.62 -33.28 16.45
N TYR A 21 8.02 -33.98 15.38
CA TYR A 21 8.90 -33.46 14.31
C TYR A 21 8.24 -32.30 13.53
N LEU A 22 6.96 -32.40 13.21
CA LEU A 22 6.20 -31.31 12.56
C LEU A 22 5.98 -30.14 13.51
N GLN A 23 5.68 -30.37 14.80
CA GLN A 23 5.60 -29.31 15.80
C GLN A 23 6.96 -28.65 16.07
N GLN A 24 8.04 -29.43 16.18
CA GLN A 24 9.39 -28.90 16.34
C GLN A 24 9.84 -28.09 15.12
N ASN A 25 9.61 -28.58 13.89
CA ASN A 25 9.91 -27.82 12.67
C ASN A 25 8.99 -26.60 12.49
N PHE A 26 7.74 -26.61 13.00
CA PHE A 26 6.86 -25.43 12.99
C PHE A 26 7.30 -24.39 14.04
N ILE A 27 7.93 -24.83 15.14
CA ILE A 27 8.50 -23.95 16.17
C ILE A 27 9.88 -23.39 15.77
N GLU A 28 10.60 -24.12 14.91
CA GLU A 28 11.98 -23.75 14.50
C GLU A 28 12.04 -22.61 13.46
N VAL A 29 10.90 -22.17 12.91
CA VAL A 29 10.83 -21.14 11.83
C VAL A 29 10.31 -19.78 12.32
N MET A 30 9.87 -19.62 13.54
CA MET A 30 9.49 -18.30 14.03
C MET A 30 10.74 -17.49 14.43
N LYS A 31 11.31 -16.76 13.48
CA LYS A 31 12.33 -15.75 13.77
C LYS A 31 11.75 -14.70 14.70
N ASN A 32 12.57 -14.26 15.65
CA ASN A 32 12.19 -13.18 16.55
C ASN A 32 12.59 -11.83 15.93
N TYR A 33 11.61 -11.06 15.47
CA TYR A 33 11.83 -9.75 14.87
C TYR A 33 12.03 -8.64 15.89
N ASN A 34 11.77 -8.91 17.17
CA ASN A 34 12.01 -8.00 18.30
C ASN A 34 11.33 -6.62 18.15
N LEU A 35 10.12 -6.56 17.59
CA LEU A 35 9.40 -5.30 17.45
C LEU A 35 8.91 -4.77 18.80
N GLY A 36 8.39 -5.63 19.66
CA GLY A 36 7.91 -5.30 21.00
C GLY A 36 6.49 -4.72 21.05
N PHE A 37 6.05 -4.04 20.00
CA PHE A 37 4.73 -3.39 19.91
C PHE A 37 3.68 -4.19 19.14
N VAL A 38 4.12 -5.22 18.43
CA VAL A 38 3.28 -6.17 17.66
C VAL A 38 3.95 -7.54 17.77
N SER A 39 3.19 -8.63 17.82
CA SER A 39 3.76 -9.98 17.87
C SER A 39 4.44 -10.36 16.54
N ASP A 40 5.44 -11.26 16.61
CA ASP A 40 6.17 -11.72 15.42
C ASP A 40 5.24 -12.42 14.43
N GLU A 41 4.24 -13.16 14.91
CA GLU A 41 3.23 -13.83 14.08
C GLU A 41 2.34 -12.80 13.35
N GLU A 42 1.84 -11.79 14.06
CA GLU A 42 0.98 -10.78 13.46
C GLU A 42 1.70 -9.97 12.40
N ILE A 43 2.94 -9.54 12.67
CA ILE A 43 3.70 -8.77 11.68
C ILE A 43 4.08 -9.63 10.47
N TYR A 44 4.48 -10.88 10.67
CA TYR A 44 4.76 -11.81 9.59
C TYR A 44 3.54 -12.01 8.68
N ASN A 45 2.38 -12.32 9.27
CA ASN A 45 1.14 -12.51 8.53
C ASN A 45 0.69 -11.24 7.80
N HIS A 46 0.90 -10.08 8.40
CA HIS A 46 0.60 -8.78 7.79
C HIS A 46 1.50 -8.50 6.58
N VAL A 47 2.80 -8.72 6.69
CA VAL A 47 3.76 -8.60 5.57
C VAL A 47 3.43 -9.61 4.49
N LYS A 48 3.19 -10.88 4.83
CA LYS A 48 2.79 -11.94 3.89
C LYS A 48 1.53 -11.57 3.11
N SER A 49 0.50 -11.08 3.81
CA SER A 49 -0.73 -10.60 3.17
C SER A 49 -0.46 -9.46 2.17
N THR A 50 0.44 -8.55 2.50
CA THR A 50 0.83 -7.45 1.61
C THR A 50 1.60 -7.98 0.39
N VAL A 51 2.55 -8.88 0.59
CA VAL A 51 3.34 -9.52 -0.49
C VAL A 51 2.44 -10.28 -1.46
N LEU A 52 1.44 -11.03 -0.96
CA LEU A 52 0.48 -11.75 -1.79
C LEU A 52 -0.41 -10.80 -2.63
N GLN A 53 -0.61 -9.57 -2.19
CA GLN A 53 -1.38 -8.56 -2.91
C GLN A 53 -0.52 -7.72 -3.88
N TYR A 54 0.79 -7.86 -3.86
CA TYR A 54 1.68 -7.18 -4.81
C TYR A 54 1.40 -7.64 -6.22
N ARG A 55 1.25 -6.69 -7.12
CA ARG A 55 1.11 -6.98 -8.53
C ARG A 55 2.46 -7.39 -9.10
N ARG A 56 2.57 -8.64 -9.57
CA ARG A 56 3.80 -9.25 -10.09
C ARG A 56 3.73 -9.56 -11.57
N SER A 57 2.57 -9.40 -12.20
CA SER A 57 2.36 -9.69 -13.60
C SER A 57 1.51 -8.65 -14.28
N ILE A 58 1.67 -8.53 -15.58
CA ILE A 58 0.84 -7.69 -16.44
C ILE A 58 0.79 -8.31 -17.84
N ASN A 59 -0.41 -8.41 -18.40
CA ASN A 59 -0.70 -8.80 -19.76
C ASN A 59 -1.32 -7.62 -20.52
N LEU A 60 -1.50 -7.75 -21.82
CA LEU A 60 -2.02 -6.67 -22.68
C LEU A 60 -3.42 -6.21 -22.27
N LYS A 61 -4.30 -7.11 -21.84
CA LYS A 61 -5.65 -6.74 -21.38
C LYS A 61 -5.60 -5.86 -20.13
N GLU A 62 -4.74 -6.17 -19.19
CA GLU A 62 -4.55 -5.41 -17.96
C GLU A 62 -3.81 -4.09 -18.21
N PHE A 63 -2.82 -4.11 -19.09
CA PHE A 63 -2.12 -2.93 -19.55
C PHE A 63 -3.09 -1.89 -20.12
N ASN A 64 -4.01 -2.31 -20.98
CA ASN A 64 -4.98 -1.42 -21.62
C ASN A 64 -6.09 -0.93 -20.66
N LYS A 65 -6.39 -1.62 -19.56
CA LYS A 65 -7.36 -1.14 -18.55
C LYS A 65 -6.98 0.21 -17.93
N ASN A 66 -5.70 0.54 -17.85
CA ASN A 66 -5.22 1.78 -17.25
C ASN A 66 -5.16 2.96 -18.23
N ILE A 67 -5.80 2.87 -19.39
CA ILE A 67 -5.82 3.93 -20.42
C ILE A 67 -4.42 4.54 -20.58
N ILE A 68 -3.64 3.96 -21.47
CA ILE A 68 -2.30 4.47 -21.78
C ILE A 68 -2.40 5.81 -22.51
N ASP A 69 -1.35 6.62 -22.40
CA ASP A 69 -1.14 7.80 -23.23
C ASP A 69 -0.13 7.47 -24.35
N PRO A 70 -0.62 7.07 -25.56
CA PRO A 70 0.28 6.67 -26.63
C PRO A 70 1.08 7.87 -27.19
N ILE A 71 0.59 9.11 -27.02
CA ILE A 71 1.33 10.31 -27.43
C ILE A 71 2.57 10.44 -26.55
N LYS A 72 2.39 10.38 -25.21
CA LYS A 72 3.50 10.39 -24.27
C LYS A 72 4.51 9.29 -24.55
N LEU A 73 4.04 8.06 -24.79
CA LEU A 73 4.92 6.92 -25.07
C LEU A 73 5.71 7.12 -26.39
N THR A 74 5.10 7.78 -27.39
CA THR A 74 5.79 8.15 -28.62
C THR A 74 6.92 9.16 -28.35
N PHE A 75 6.66 10.20 -27.55
CA PHE A 75 7.70 11.14 -27.13
C PHE A 75 8.81 10.44 -26.36
N ASP A 76 8.49 9.65 -25.34
CA ASP A 76 9.48 8.94 -24.53
C ASP A 76 10.38 8.04 -25.40
N SER A 77 9.78 7.25 -26.30
CA SER A 77 10.50 6.38 -27.23
C SER A 77 11.51 7.18 -28.07
N LYS A 78 11.07 8.30 -28.65
CA LYS A 78 11.92 9.11 -29.54
C LYS A 78 12.98 9.91 -28.80
N ILE A 79 12.60 10.57 -27.69
CA ILE A 79 13.51 11.44 -26.92
C ILE A 79 14.58 10.61 -26.21
N TYR A 80 14.21 9.45 -25.65
CA TYR A 80 15.15 8.61 -24.91
C TYR A 80 15.82 7.52 -25.77
N GLY A 81 15.52 7.48 -27.08
CA GLY A 81 16.06 6.47 -28.00
C GLY A 81 15.69 5.04 -27.62
N GLN A 82 14.51 4.84 -27.01
CA GLN A 82 14.07 3.53 -26.56
C GLN A 82 13.58 2.67 -27.70
N THR A 83 13.93 1.39 -27.64
CA THR A 83 13.30 0.40 -28.49
C THR A 83 11.83 0.20 -28.11
N MET A 84 11.06 -0.43 -28.99
CA MET A 84 9.68 -0.84 -28.75
C MET A 84 9.53 -1.63 -27.43
N ALA A 85 10.37 -2.63 -27.21
CA ALA A 85 10.36 -3.43 -26.00
C ALA A 85 10.60 -2.59 -24.74
N GLN A 86 11.60 -1.73 -24.76
CA GLN A 86 11.94 -0.84 -23.63
C GLN A 86 10.82 0.15 -23.30
N THR A 87 10.15 0.71 -24.32
CA THR A 87 9.02 1.64 -24.12
C THR A 87 7.85 0.94 -23.44
N VAL A 88 7.49 -0.26 -23.94
CA VAL A 88 6.42 -1.07 -23.33
C VAL A 88 6.78 -1.48 -21.91
N GLU A 89 8.01 -1.97 -21.67
CA GLU A 89 8.47 -2.39 -20.35
C GLU A 89 8.43 -1.25 -19.34
N SER A 90 8.90 -0.04 -19.73
CA SER A 90 8.87 1.14 -18.88
C SER A 90 7.44 1.50 -18.44
N GLU A 91 6.46 1.43 -19.36
CA GLU A 91 5.07 1.67 -19.03
C GLU A 91 4.47 0.55 -18.16
N CYS A 92 4.83 -0.71 -18.41
CA CYS A 92 4.42 -1.84 -17.59
C CYS A 92 4.90 -1.67 -16.13
N ILE A 93 6.19 -1.34 -15.96
CA ILE A 93 6.78 -1.07 -14.64
C ILE A 93 6.04 0.08 -13.96
N ARG A 94 5.78 1.18 -14.68
CA ARG A 94 5.05 2.34 -14.16
C ARG A 94 3.65 1.96 -13.66
N GLN A 95 2.90 1.11 -14.39
CA GLN A 95 1.57 0.67 -14.00
C GLN A 95 1.59 -0.28 -12.80
N ILE A 96 2.58 -1.17 -12.74
CA ILE A 96 2.80 -2.07 -11.60
C ILE A 96 3.18 -1.25 -10.38
N ASP A 97 4.14 -0.32 -10.50
CA ASP A 97 4.57 0.57 -9.43
C ASP A 97 3.40 1.38 -8.84
N LYS A 98 2.56 1.99 -9.70
CA LYS A 98 1.36 2.70 -9.25
C LYS A 98 0.44 1.81 -8.41
N THR A 99 0.25 0.56 -8.80
CA THR A 99 -0.58 -0.40 -8.07
C THR A 99 0.06 -0.75 -6.72
N ASN A 100 1.35 -1.05 -6.73
CA ASN A 100 2.08 -1.46 -5.55
C ASN A 100 2.26 -0.32 -4.53
N ASN A 101 2.45 0.91 -5.00
CA ASN A 101 2.46 2.10 -4.14
C ASN A 101 1.15 2.26 -3.33
N ASN A 102 0.00 1.94 -3.94
CA ASN A 102 -1.27 1.94 -3.20
C ASN A 102 -1.30 0.83 -2.14
N ARG A 103 -0.71 -0.35 -2.41
CA ARG A 103 -0.62 -1.45 -1.43
C ARG A 103 0.23 -1.06 -0.23
N ILE A 104 1.33 -0.32 -0.44
CA ILE A 104 2.15 0.19 0.67
C ILE A 104 1.38 1.22 1.50
N GLY A 105 0.52 2.04 0.90
CA GLY A 105 -0.39 2.90 1.66
C GLY A 105 -1.29 2.07 2.60
N TYR A 106 -1.93 1.02 2.10
CA TYR A 106 -2.75 0.12 2.91
C TYR A 106 -1.95 -0.69 3.93
N PHE A 107 -0.70 -1.05 3.63
CA PHE A 107 0.19 -1.71 4.58
C PHE A 107 0.26 -0.95 5.91
N HIS A 108 0.53 0.35 5.86
CA HIS A 108 0.57 1.15 7.08
C HIS A 108 -0.79 1.28 7.76
N GLN A 109 -1.87 1.50 6.99
CA GLN A 109 -3.21 1.61 7.56
C GLN A 109 -3.61 0.34 8.33
N TYR A 110 -3.47 -0.82 7.72
CA TYR A 110 -3.85 -2.09 8.36
C TYR A 110 -2.91 -2.50 9.50
N LEU A 111 -1.64 -2.06 9.47
CA LEU A 111 -0.72 -2.28 10.58
C LEU A 111 -1.22 -1.59 11.86
N PHE A 112 -1.76 -0.37 11.75
CA PHE A 112 -2.31 0.34 12.92
C PHE A 112 -3.49 -0.39 13.56
N LYS A 113 -4.24 -1.17 12.79
CA LYS A 113 -5.30 -2.02 13.34
C LYS A 113 -4.75 -3.11 14.26
N LEU A 114 -3.52 -3.58 14.07
CA LEU A 114 -2.88 -4.57 14.93
C LEU A 114 -2.56 -4.04 16.33
N ALA A 115 -2.52 -2.73 16.53
CA ALA A 115 -2.37 -2.13 17.84
C ALA A 115 -3.56 -2.43 18.76
N GLY A 116 -4.70 -2.86 18.22
CA GLY A 116 -5.95 -2.99 18.98
C GLY A 116 -6.43 -1.64 19.53
N ASN A 117 -6.85 -1.59 20.79
CA ASN A 117 -7.18 -0.37 21.53
C ASN A 117 -8.09 0.61 20.76
N GLY A 118 -9.07 0.10 20.00
CA GLY A 118 -10.03 0.92 19.25
C GLY A 118 -9.51 1.52 17.95
N TRP A 119 -8.31 1.17 17.47
CA TRP A 119 -7.83 1.60 16.14
C TRP A 119 -8.52 0.83 15.03
N GLU A 120 -9.11 1.55 14.09
CA GLU A 120 -9.89 1.02 12.98
C GLU A 120 -9.44 1.57 11.63
N VAL A 121 -9.62 0.76 10.59
CA VAL A 121 -9.54 1.14 9.18
C VAL A 121 -10.93 0.96 8.60
N PRO A 122 -11.72 2.02 8.44
CA PRO A 122 -13.08 1.93 7.93
C PRO A 122 -13.09 1.54 6.45
N ALA A 123 -14.21 1.01 5.98
CA ALA A 123 -14.42 0.81 4.55
C ALA A 123 -14.44 2.15 3.82
N ASN A 124 -14.08 2.15 2.53
CA ASN A 124 -14.01 3.37 1.73
C ASN A 124 -15.35 4.12 1.75
N GLY A 125 -15.30 5.38 2.20
CA GLY A 125 -16.46 6.25 2.29
C GLY A 125 -17.21 6.19 3.62
N ASP A 126 -16.95 5.19 4.45
CA ASP A 126 -17.55 5.08 5.78
C ASP A 126 -16.90 6.06 6.78
N LYS A 127 -17.61 6.32 7.89
CA LYS A 127 -17.11 7.12 9.02
C LYS A 127 -16.46 8.45 8.60
N GLY A 128 -17.04 9.15 7.61
CA GLY A 128 -16.55 10.43 7.11
C GLY A 128 -15.34 10.33 6.18
N GLY A 129 -15.01 9.11 5.71
CA GLY A 129 -13.96 8.86 4.71
C GLY A 129 -12.54 9.09 5.22
N PHE A 130 -12.29 8.91 6.53
CA PHE A 130 -10.94 8.88 7.09
C PHE A 130 -10.28 7.52 6.84
N ASP A 131 -8.96 7.52 6.66
CA ASP A 131 -8.19 6.32 6.36
C ASP A 131 -7.96 5.44 7.60
N VAL A 132 -7.75 6.07 8.76
CA VAL A 132 -7.58 5.42 10.07
C VAL A 132 -8.28 6.27 11.12
N LEU A 133 -8.87 5.65 12.11
CA LEU A 133 -9.49 6.36 13.21
C LEU A 133 -9.46 5.59 14.53
N ASN A 134 -9.70 6.31 15.60
CA ASN A 134 -9.97 5.77 16.92
C ASN A 134 -11.08 6.64 17.56
N ASP A 135 -12.29 6.09 17.61
CA ASP A 135 -13.46 6.83 18.10
C ASP A 135 -13.37 7.07 19.62
N GLU A 136 -12.76 6.17 20.39
CA GLU A 136 -12.59 6.32 21.84
C GLU A 136 -11.62 7.47 22.20
N LEU A 137 -10.55 7.62 21.40
CA LEU A 137 -9.57 8.69 21.53
C LEU A 137 -9.95 9.95 20.76
N HIS A 138 -11.05 9.94 20.01
CA HIS A 138 -11.49 11.01 19.11
C HIS A 138 -10.40 11.41 18.10
N ILE A 139 -9.65 10.43 17.56
CA ILE A 139 -8.58 10.66 16.58
C ILE A 139 -9.03 10.21 15.20
N TYR A 140 -8.91 11.11 14.21
CA TYR A 140 -9.31 10.88 12.81
C TYR A 140 -8.18 11.25 11.87
N VAL A 141 -7.81 10.31 10.98
CA VAL A 141 -6.57 10.38 10.23
C VAL A 141 -6.84 10.28 8.73
N GLU A 142 -6.26 11.21 7.99
CA GLU A 142 -6.06 11.13 6.54
C GLU A 142 -4.58 10.82 6.27
N MET A 143 -4.29 9.78 5.48
CA MET A 143 -2.92 9.40 5.16
C MET A 143 -2.55 9.80 3.74
N LYS A 144 -1.34 10.29 3.57
CA LYS A 144 -0.75 10.57 2.25
C LYS A 144 0.64 9.96 2.16
N ASN A 145 0.95 9.37 1.00
CA ASN A 145 2.23 8.70 0.81
C ASN A 145 3.42 9.67 0.95
N LYS A 146 3.34 10.85 0.36
CA LYS A 146 4.43 11.85 0.39
C LYS A 146 3.90 13.24 0.73
N HIS A 147 4.75 14.08 1.32
CA HIS A 147 4.41 15.45 1.75
C HIS A 147 3.93 16.40 0.64
N ASN A 148 4.19 16.09 -0.62
CA ASN A 148 3.87 16.92 -1.79
C ASN A 148 2.87 16.28 -2.76
N THR A 149 2.11 15.27 -2.33
CA THR A 149 1.15 14.56 -3.20
C THR A 149 -0.18 15.28 -3.37
N MET A 150 -0.49 16.24 -2.50
CA MET A 150 -1.71 17.02 -2.59
C MET A 150 -1.46 18.36 -3.29
N ASN A 151 -2.26 18.64 -4.32
CA ASN A 151 -2.36 20.00 -4.86
C ASN A 151 -3.20 20.89 -3.92
N SER A 152 -3.31 22.18 -4.23
CA SER A 152 -4.05 23.14 -3.41
C SER A 152 -5.50 22.72 -3.18
N ALA A 153 -6.23 22.31 -4.22
CA ALA A 153 -7.62 21.89 -4.10
C ALA A 153 -7.80 20.64 -3.21
N ALA A 154 -6.93 19.65 -3.36
CA ALA A 154 -6.94 18.45 -2.52
C ALA A 154 -6.65 18.78 -1.04
N SER A 155 -5.69 19.69 -0.80
CA SER A 155 -5.37 20.18 0.55
C SER A 155 -6.53 20.90 1.20
N GLN A 156 -7.20 21.79 0.45
CA GLN A 156 -8.41 22.49 0.91
C GLN A 156 -9.52 21.50 1.26
N LYS A 157 -9.85 20.59 0.34
CA LYS A 157 -10.90 19.59 0.57
C LYS A 157 -10.63 18.73 1.80
N THR A 158 -9.39 18.27 1.99
CA THR A 158 -9.00 17.48 3.16
C THR A 158 -9.12 18.29 4.44
N TYR A 159 -8.66 19.54 4.42
CA TYR A 159 -8.74 20.42 5.58
C TYR A 159 -10.19 20.72 5.98
N MET A 160 -11.06 21.02 5.00
CA MET A 160 -12.49 21.24 5.24
C MET A 160 -13.17 20.01 5.86
N LYS A 161 -12.89 18.80 5.33
CA LYS A 161 -13.36 17.55 5.93
C LYS A 161 -12.97 17.42 7.40
N MET A 162 -11.75 17.81 7.76
CA MET A 162 -11.27 17.79 9.14
C MET A 162 -11.95 18.85 10.01
N GLN A 163 -12.22 20.03 9.47
CA GLN A 163 -13.00 21.06 10.18
C GLN A 163 -14.43 20.61 10.43
N ASP A 164 -15.09 20.01 9.45
CA ASP A 164 -16.44 19.46 9.61
C ASP A 164 -16.48 18.41 10.74
N LYS A 165 -15.46 17.54 10.81
CA LYS A 165 -15.38 16.56 11.91
C LYS A 165 -15.24 17.24 13.29
N ILE A 166 -14.43 18.28 13.40
CA ILE A 166 -14.26 19.03 14.66
C ILE A 166 -15.54 19.77 15.07
N LEU A 167 -16.35 20.21 14.10
CA LEU A 167 -17.64 20.86 14.39
C LEU A 167 -18.68 19.87 14.91
N ILE A 168 -18.61 18.60 14.44
CA ILE A 168 -19.53 17.53 14.87
C ILE A 168 -19.09 16.93 16.23
N ASP A 169 -17.77 16.82 16.44
CA ASP A 169 -17.16 16.23 17.63
C ASP A 169 -16.16 17.22 18.22
N ASP A 170 -16.57 17.89 19.31
CA ASP A 170 -15.78 18.93 19.96
C ASP A 170 -14.50 18.42 20.64
N LYS A 171 -14.32 17.10 20.76
CA LYS A 171 -13.09 16.45 21.24
C LYS A 171 -12.19 15.99 20.10
N ALA A 172 -12.68 15.95 18.86
CA ALA A 172 -11.94 15.41 17.74
C ALA A 172 -10.58 16.06 17.53
N THR A 173 -9.59 15.25 17.30
CA THR A 173 -8.27 15.61 16.78
C THR A 173 -8.08 14.98 15.41
N CYS A 174 -7.91 15.81 14.38
CA CYS A 174 -7.71 15.35 13.02
C CYS A 174 -6.23 15.43 12.64
N MET A 175 -5.72 14.40 11.95
CA MET A 175 -4.31 14.32 11.59
C MET A 175 -4.15 14.05 10.10
N LEU A 176 -3.38 14.90 9.41
CA LEU A 176 -2.80 14.57 8.12
C LEU A 176 -1.48 13.86 8.37
N VAL A 177 -1.45 12.55 8.16
CA VAL A 177 -0.27 11.73 8.34
C VAL A 177 0.45 11.54 6.99
N GLU A 178 1.72 11.88 6.96
CA GLU A 178 2.58 11.73 5.79
C GLU A 178 3.55 10.56 6.02
N VAL A 179 3.46 9.53 5.15
CA VAL A 179 4.37 8.38 5.22
C VAL A 179 5.79 8.85 4.99
N ILE A 180 6.03 9.65 3.95
CA ILE A 180 7.32 10.29 3.66
C ILE A 180 7.18 11.79 3.87
N ALA A 181 7.38 12.23 5.10
CA ALA A 181 7.42 13.64 5.49
C ALA A 181 8.83 14.23 5.26
N LYS A 182 8.93 15.55 5.25
CA LYS A 182 10.25 16.25 5.17
C LYS A 182 11.13 15.99 6.40
N ARG A 183 10.54 15.72 7.54
CA ARG A 183 11.19 15.47 8.84
C ARG A 183 10.17 14.90 9.83
N SER A 184 10.65 14.33 10.93
CA SER A 184 9.80 14.02 12.09
C SER A 184 9.10 15.28 12.57
N GLN A 185 7.76 15.23 12.65
CA GLN A 185 6.95 16.37 13.07
C GLN A 185 5.58 15.94 13.59
N LYS A 186 5.09 16.71 14.57
CA LYS A 186 3.67 16.77 15.01
C LYS A 186 3.37 18.23 15.27
N ARG A 187 2.70 18.89 14.35
CA ARG A 187 2.47 20.35 14.43
C ARG A 187 1.12 20.71 13.83
N LYS A 188 0.63 21.91 14.12
CA LYS A 188 -0.56 22.47 13.47
C LYS A 188 -0.39 22.43 11.95
N TRP A 189 -1.42 22.01 11.25
CA TRP A 189 -1.44 22.06 9.79
C TRP A 189 -2.00 23.40 9.32
N ASN A 190 -1.15 24.19 8.67
CA ASN A 190 -1.53 25.44 8.03
C ASN A 190 -1.85 25.18 6.57
N VAL A 191 -3.02 25.62 6.12
CA VAL A 191 -3.47 25.51 4.72
C VAL A 191 -3.93 26.86 4.22
N THR A 192 -3.75 27.13 2.92
CA THR A 192 -4.30 28.31 2.26
C THR A 192 -5.56 27.91 1.50
N VAL A 193 -6.67 28.56 1.83
CA VAL A 193 -7.97 28.40 1.14
C VAL A 193 -8.37 29.77 0.63
N ASP A 194 -8.57 29.92 -0.67
CA ASP A 194 -8.97 31.17 -1.32
C ASP A 194 -8.12 32.38 -0.91
N GLY A 195 -6.79 32.17 -0.85
CA GLY A 195 -5.82 33.19 -0.47
C GLY A 195 -5.71 33.50 1.02
N ARG A 196 -6.54 32.88 1.85
CA ARG A 196 -6.50 33.04 3.31
C ARG A 196 -5.86 31.86 3.98
N GLN A 197 -5.05 32.10 5.01
CA GLN A 197 -4.45 31.04 5.81
C GLN A 197 -5.40 30.58 6.91
N PHE A 198 -5.57 29.25 7.01
CA PHE A 198 -6.34 28.60 8.06
C PHE A 198 -5.43 27.68 8.84
N SER A 199 -5.65 27.64 10.15
CA SER A 199 -5.04 26.67 11.05
C SER A 199 -5.98 26.42 12.23
N HIS A 200 -5.89 25.23 12.81
CA HIS A 200 -6.65 24.86 14.00
C HIS A 200 -5.76 24.01 14.91
N ASP A 201 -5.92 24.19 16.25
CA ASP A 201 -5.06 23.51 17.22
C ASP A 201 -5.18 21.99 17.20
N ARG A 202 -6.33 21.49 16.80
CA ARG A 202 -6.66 20.06 16.70
C ARG A 202 -6.62 19.51 15.28
N ILE A 203 -6.13 20.28 14.29
CA ILE A 203 -5.84 19.80 12.94
C ILE A 203 -4.33 19.81 12.75
N LEU A 204 -3.76 18.61 12.77
CA LEU A 204 -2.31 18.42 12.84
C LEU A 204 -1.75 17.84 11.54
N ARG A 205 -0.51 18.20 11.24
CA ARG A 205 0.33 17.54 10.23
C ARG A 205 1.36 16.72 10.96
N VAL A 206 1.39 15.40 10.70
CA VAL A 206 2.14 14.44 11.48
C VAL A 206 2.98 13.57 10.53
N SER A 207 4.22 13.31 10.87
CA SER A 207 5.04 12.33 10.17
C SER A 207 4.72 10.91 10.64
N LEU A 208 4.97 9.93 9.78
CA LEU A 208 4.62 8.54 10.05
C LEU A 208 5.23 8.02 11.36
N ASP A 209 6.50 8.32 11.62
CA ASP A 209 7.19 7.92 12.86
C ASP A 209 6.49 8.44 14.11
N LYS A 210 6.01 9.70 14.07
CA LYS A 210 5.23 10.28 15.15
C LYS A 210 3.83 9.69 15.27
N PHE A 211 3.27 9.23 14.18
CA PHE A 211 1.99 8.54 14.23
C PHE A 211 2.13 7.12 14.80
N TYR A 212 3.22 6.39 14.48
CA TYR A 212 3.56 5.13 15.13
C TYR A 212 3.72 5.29 16.65
N GLU A 213 4.40 6.35 17.09
CA GLU A 213 4.52 6.67 18.52
C GLU A 213 3.14 6.86 19.17
N ILE A 214 2.19 7.54 18.49
CA ILE A 214 0.83 7.75 18.99
C ILE A 214 0.04 6.43 19.09
N VAL A 215 0.15 5.56 18.10
CA VAL A 215 -0.62 4.31 18.00
C VAL A 215 -0.09 3.24 18.94
N PHE A 216 1.23 3.06 18.98
CA PHE A 216 1.87 1.95 19.70
C PHE A 216 2.49 2.36 21.04
N GLY A 217 2.56 3.66 21.36
CA GLY A 217 3.16 4.15 22.60
C GLY A 217 4.70 4.12 22.63
N GLU A 218 5.35 3.72 21.56
CA GLU A 218 6.82 3.60 21.47
C GLU A 218 7.41 4.60 20.46
N LYS A 219 8.38 5.40 20.89
CA LYS A 219 9.02 6.43 20.05
C LYS A 219 9.76 5.87 18.85
N ASP A 220 10.30 4.67 18.98
CA ASP A 220 11.12 4.00 17.99
C ASP A 220 10.39 2.86 17.24
N ALA A 221 9.07 2.73 17.42
CA ALA A 221 8.26 1.69 16.78
C ALA A 221 8.46 1.66 15.25
N PHE A 222 8.39 2.80 14.59
CA PHE A 222 8.62 2.88 13.14
C PHE A 222 10.04 2.51 12.73
N PHE A 223 11.04 2.93 13.50
CA PHE A 223 12.44 2.55 13.26
C PHE A 223 12.65 1.04 13.41
N LYS A 224 12.10 0.43 14.48
CA LYS A 224 12.14 -1.03 14.68
C LYS A 224 11.53 -1.77 13.52
N LEU A 225 10.34 -1.34 13.06
CA LEU A 225 9.71 -1.92 11.86
C LEU A 225 10.64 -1.82 10.64
N CYS A 226 11.16 -0.64 10.33
CA CYS A 226 12.05 -0.45 9.18
C CYS A 226 13.30 -1.32 9.24
N LYS A 227 13.83 -1.55 10.45
CA LYS A 227 14.99 -2.40 10.66
C LYS A 227 14.67 -3.89 10.46
N ALA A 228 13.52 -4.35 10.93
CA ALA A 228 13.12 -5.76 10.83
C ALA A 228 12.49 -6.11 9.47
N LEU A 229 11.93 -5.15 8.75
CA LEU A 229 11.17 -5.40 7.52
C LEU A 229 11.94 -6.17 6.44
N PRO A 230 13.24 -5.95 6.17
CA PRO A 230 13.99 -6.77 5.23
C PRO A 230 14.01 -8.25 5.61
N ASP A 231 14.29 -8.56 6.87
CA ASP A 231 14.35 -9.95 7.35
C ASP A 231 12.98 -10.63 7.27
N ILE A 232 11.91 -9.92 7.63
CA ILE A 232 10.52 -10.41 7.51
C ILE A 232 10.18 -10.69 6.04
N LEU A 233 10.59 -9.81 5.13
CA LEU A 233 10.35 -9.98 3.70
C LEU A 233 11.13 -11.18 3.14
N ASP A 234 12.38 -11.37 3.56
CA ASP A 234 13.19 -12.51 3.14
C ASP A 234 12.53 -13.82 3.57
N ASP A 235 12.03 -13.89 4.81
CA ASP A 235 11.31 -15.06 5.32
C ASP A 235 10.01 -15.33 4.54
N VAL A 236 9.23 -14.29 4.24
CA VAL A 236 8.00 -14.41 3.47
C VAL A 236 8.28 -14.83 2.02
N ILE A 237 9.31 -14.28 1.38
CA ILE A 237 9.66 -14.58 -0.01
C ILE A 237 10.26 -15.98 -0.14
N ALA A 238 10.97 -16.48 0.88
CA ALA A 238 11.51 -17.84 0.88
C ALA A 238 10.40 -18.90 0.79
N GLU A 239 9.19 -18.59 1.26
CA GLU A 239 8.01 -19.47 1.12
C GLU A 239 7.29 -19.33 -0.24
N ASP A 240 7.60 -18.30 -1.03
CA ASP A 240 6.86 -17.96 -2.26
C ASP A 240 7.74 -18.04 -3.50
N GLU A 241 7.80 -19.22 -4.11
CA GLU A 241 8.54 -19.46 -5.37
C GLU A 241 8.02 -18.64 -6.56
N SER A 242 6.84 -18.02 -6.45
CA SER A 242 6.18 -17.26 -7.55
C SER A 242 6.64 -15.80 -7.68
N ALA A 243 7.64 -15.38 -6.91
CA ALA A 243 8.02 -13.97 -6.72
C ALA A 243 8.59 -13.24 -7.96
N LYS A 244 8.70 -13.87 -9.12
CA LYS A 244 9.27 -13.25 -10.33
C LYS A 244 8.24 -12.41 -11.08
N LEU A 245 8.61 -11.17 -11.42
CA LEU A 245 7.84 -10.31 -12.33
C LEU A 245 7.67 -10.97 -13.70
N LYS A 246 6.41 -11.07 -14.17
CA LYS A 246 6.07 -11.58 -15.52
C LYS A 246 5.37 -10.50 -16.30
N ASN A 247 5.95 -10.11 -17.41
CA ASN A 247 5.40 -9.16 -18.36
C ASN A 247 5.27 -9.81 -19.74
N THR A 248 4.03 -9.95 -20.22
CA THR A 248 3.73 -10.53 -21.54
C THR A 248 3.23 -9.48 -22.53
N VAL A 249 3.12 -8.22 -22.13
CA VAL A 249 2.51 -7.15 -22.95
C VAL A 249 3.21 -7.00 -24.30
N TYR A 250 4.54 -6.95 -24.29
CA TYR A 250 5.32 -6.81 -25.53
C TYR A 250 5.10 -7.98 -26.50
N ASP A 251 4.94 -9.19 -25.97
CA ASP A 251 4.74 -10.39 -26.80
C ASP A 251 3.34 -10.46 -27.39
N GLU A 252 2.36 -9.82 -26.73
CA GLU A 252 0.96 -9.77 -27.14
C GLU A 252 0.66 -8.61 -28.13
N LEU A 253 1.54 -7.60 -28.22
CA LEU A 253 1.37 -6.47 -29.15
C LEU A 253 1.71 -6.85 -30.59
N ASP A 254 1.00 -6.24 -31.56
CA ASP A 254 1.40 -6.27 -32.96
C ASP A 254 2.71 -5.50 -33.15
N LYS A 255 3.76 -6.23 -33.54
CA LYS A 255 5.11 -5.71 -33.69
C LYS A 255 5.39 -5.13 -35.10
N THR A 256 4.47 -5.28 -36.06
CA THR A 256 4.64 -4.80 -37.43
C THR A 256 4.59 -3.28 -37.49
N ASP A 257 3.69 -2.66 -36.67
CA ASP A 257 3.61 -1.22 -36.50
C ASP A 257 3.36 -0.89 -35.02
N PHE A 258 4.44 -0.61 -34.33
CA PHE A 258 4.40 -0.34 -32.88
C PHE A 258 3.56 0.88 -32.52
N TYR A 259 3.75 1.98 -33.21
CA TYR A 259 3.03 3.21 -32.88
C TYR A 259 1.55 3.06 -33.16
N LYS A 260 1.18 2.45 -34.29
CA LYS A 260 -0.20 2.10 -34.59
C LYS A 260 -0.80 1.24 -33.49
N SER A 261 -0.10 0.20 -33.04
CA SER A 261 -0.57 -0.66 -31.96
C SER A 261 -0.85 0.12 -30.68
N LEU A 262 0.04 1.04 -30.27
CA LEU A 262 -0.18 1.90 -29.11
C LEU A 262 -1.36 2.83 -29.30
N TYR A 263 -1.46 3.51 -30.44
CA TYR A 263 -2.58 4.41 -30.74
C TYR A 263 -3.91 3.68 -30.75
N MET A 264 -3.97 2.47 -31.31
CA MET A 264 -5.17 1.67 -31.36
C MET A 264 -5.65 1.17 -30.01
N LEU A 265 -4.77 1.02 -29.00
CA LEU A 265 -5.19 0.71 -27.63
C LEU A 265 -6.06 1.81 -27.01
N ALA A 266 -5.75 3.09 -27.30
CA ALA A 266 -6.44 4.22 -26.69
C ALA A 266 -7.51 4.83 -27.62
N PHE A 267 -7.23 4.96 -28.91
CA PHE A 267 -7.99 5.79 -29.85
C PHE A 267 -8.80 5.01 -30.88
N LYS A 268 -8.91 3.69 -30.78
CA LYS A 268 -9.63 2.82 -31.73
C LYS A 268 -11.03 3.33 -32.12
N LYS A 269 -11.72 4.07 -31.24
CA LYS A 269 -13.07 4.59 -31.44
C LYS A 269 -13.11 6.05 -31.88
N TYR A 270 -11.95 6.68 -32.12
CA TYR A 270 -11.88 8.07 -32.54
C TYR A 270 -12.07 8.18 -34.05
N GLU A 271 -12.67 9.27 -34.50
CA GLU A 271 -12.90 9.54 -35.92
C GLU A 271 -11.58 9.54 -36.68
N GLY A 272 -11.54 8.85 -37.81
CA GLY A 272 -10.38 8.75 -38.68
C GLY A 272 -9.37 7.66 -38.29
N PHE A 273 -9.47 7.07 -37.09
CA PHE A 273 -8.56 6.00 -36.67
C PHE A 273 -8.85 4.63 -37.28
N ASP A 274 -10.01 4.48 -37.93
CA ASP A 274 -10.34 3.35 -38.78
C ASP A 274 -9.46 3.25 -40.04
N LYS A 275 -8.81 4.36 -40.42
CA LYS A 275 -7.92 4.47 -41.59
C LYS A 275 -6.42 4.34 -41.24
N PHE A 276 -6.10 4.13 -39.99
CA PHE A 276 -4.72 4.10 -39.51
C PHE A 276 -3.98 2.83 -39.93
#